data_a910e70eef22ad92d2870bf277fdc953
#
_entry.id   a910e70eef22ad92d2870bf277fdc953
#
_cell.length_a   1.000
_cell.length_b   1.000
_cell.length_c   1.000
_cell.angle_alpha   90.00
_cell.angle_beta   90.00
_cell.angle_gamma   90.00
#
_symmetry.space_group_name_H-M   'P 1'
#
loop_
_entity.id
_entity.type
_entity.pdbx_description
1 polymer ?
#
loop_
_entity_poly.entity_id
_entity_poly.type
_entity_poly.pdbx_seq_one_letter_code
_entity_poly.pdbx_strand_id
1 'polypeptide(L)'
;CIQLGAQDYLPKPLNGTILLAKVVSSLERKFFREREKELVNKLHIQATTDQLTGISNRRVVFERLEESFDMLQSGQIKDFSVVMMDIDHFKNVNDTYGHSGGDAVLITMAKTLDEIITEPNILGRIGGEEFLAVIINEEGQDMSAYCDKLQEAICSNTVEYEEHKIKITSSGGVANSAESENASDLINKADERLYDAKKAGRNKFILD
;
A
#
# COMPACT_ATOMS: atom_id res chain seq x y z
N CYS A 1 13.85 16.79 -42.46
CA CYS A 1 14.63 16.20 -41.36
C CYS A 1 13.85 16.25 -40.05
N ILE A 2 13.26 17.38 -39.64
CA ILE A 2 12.47 17.50 -38.37
C ILE A 2 11.23 16.60 -38.42
N GLN A 3 10.55 16.48 -39.57
CA GLN A 3 9.42 15.55 -39.78
C GLN A 3 9.79 14.05 -39.72
N LEU A 4 11.11 13.74 -39.79
CA LEU A 4 11.66 12.38 -39.71
C LEU A 4 12.23 12.07 -38.31
N GLY A 5 11.87 12.85 -37.26
CA GLY A 5 12.29 12.60 -35.90
C GLY A 5 13.64 13.23 -35.50
N ALA A 6 14.25 14.05 -36.35
CA ALA A 6 15.43 14.80 -35.96
C ALA A 6 15.05 15.95 -35.01
N GLN A 7 15.66 15.98 -33.84
CA GLN A 7 15.39 17.03 -32.83
C GLN A 7 15.96 18.41 -33.23
N ASP A 8 17.02 18.43 -34.05
CA ASP A 8 17.66 19.64 -34.53
C ASP A 8 18.52 19.37 -35.78
N TYR A 9 19.02 20.42 -36.47
CA TYR A 9 19.91 20.33 -37.59
C TYR A 9 21.07 21.32 -37.49
N LEU A 10 22.19 20.97 -38.10
CA LEU A 10 23.37 21.83 -38.16
C LEU A 10 23.71 22.10 -39.65
N PRO A 11 23.69 23.39 -40.09
CA PRO A 11 24.08 23.74 -41.43
C PRO A 11 25.60 23.62 -41.61
N LYS A 12 26.03 23.30 -42.83
CA LYS A 12 27.46 23.38 -43.24
C LYS A 12 27.73 24.73 -43.87
N PRO A 13 28.91 25.35 -43.61
CA PRO A 13 30.02 24.89 -42.79
C PRO A 13 29.69 24.95 -41.28
N LEU A 14 30.20 24.00 -40.49
CA LEU A 14 29.94 23.89 -39.07
C LEU A 14 30.59 25.07 -38.33
N ASN A 15 29.74 25.83 -37.64
CA ASN A 15 30.18 26.91 -36.73
C ASN A 15 30.24 26.33 -35.29
N GLY A 16 31.47 26.33 -34.70
CA GLY A 16 31.71 25.75 -33.38
C GLY A 16 30.86 26.40 -32.28
N THR A 17 30.61 27.71 -32.37
CA THR A 17 29.79 28.44 -31.39
C THR A 17 28.31 28.00 -31.42
N ILE A 18 27.78 27.84 -32.65
CA ILE A 18 26.41 27.37 -32.87
C ILE A 18 26.26 25.90 -32.40
N LEU A 19 27.27 25.05 -32.72
CA LEU A 19 27.29 23.67 -32.27
C LEU A 19 27.27 23.60 -30.75
N LEU A 20 28.14 24.34 -30.08
CA LEU A 20 28.21 24.36 -28.61
C LEU A 20 26.91 24.84 -27.99
N ALA A 21 26.34 25.94 -28.49
CA ALA A 21 25.05 26.45 -28.00
C ALA A 21 23.92 25.43 -28.13
N LYS A 22 23.86 24.69 -29.26
CA LYS A 22 22.84 23.64 -29.47
C LYS A 22 23.05 22.43 -28.55
N VAL A 23 24.31 22.02 -28.37
CA VAL A 23 24.64 20.95 -27.43
C VAL A 23 24.24 21.32 -26.01
N VAL A 24 24.64 22.51 -25.54
CA VAL A 24 24.29 23.02 -24.20
C VAL A 24 22.77 23.05 -24.04
N SER A 25 22.05 23.69 -24.97
CA SER A 25 20.58 23.76 -24.91
C SER A 25 19.90 22.37 -24.94
N SER A 26 20.47 21.39 -25.66
CA SER A 26 19.96 20.02 -25.68
C SER A 26 20.19 19.32 -24.35
N LEU A 27 21.36 19.51 -23.73
CA LEU A 27 21.70 18.96 -22.42
C LEU A 27 20.83 19.58 -21.31
N GLU A 28 20.65 20.90 -21.34
CA GLU A 28 19.76 21.60 -20.41
C GLU A 28 18.34 21.08 -20.49
N ARG A 29 17.78 20.95 -21.71
CA ARG A 29 16.43 20.37 -21.91
C ARG A 29 16.32 18.95 -21.38
N LYS A 30 17.35 18.12 -21.58
CA LYS A 30 17.37 16.75 -21.03
C LYS A 30 17.37 16.78 -19.51
N PHE A 31 18.23 17.61 -18.91
CA PHE A 31 18.33 17.76 -17.45
C PHE A 31 17.02 18.25 -16.83
N PHE A 32 16.36 19.25 -17.42
CA PHE A 32 15.06 19.73 -16.95
C PHE A 32 13.97 18.66 -17.02
N ARG A 33 13.92 17.89 -18.12
CA ARG A 33 12.94 16.79 -18.25
C ARG A 33 13.17 15.65 -17.24
N GLU A 34 14.41 15.32 -16.95
CA GLU A 34 14.74 14.32 -15.95
C GLU A 34 14.33 14.79 -14.56
N ARG A 35 14.63 16.04 -14.24
CA ARG A 35 14.23 16.64 -12.96
C ARG A 35 12.71 16.78 -12.81
N GLU A 36 12.01 17.16 -13.86
CA GLU A 36 10.55 17.19 -13.88
C GLU A 36 9.96 15.80 -13.59
N LYS A 37 10.46 14.76 -14.26
CA LYS A 37 10.04 13.37 -14.01
C LYS A 37 10.28 12.93 -12.56
N GLU A 38 11.45 13.26 -12.01
CA GLU A 38 11.75 12.98 -10.60
C GLU A 38 10.79 13.67 -9.64
N LEU A 39 10.48 14.94 -9.90
CA LEU A 39 9.53 15.69 -9.07
C LEU A 39 8.12 15.14 -9.18
N VAL A 40 7.64 14.82 -10.37
CA VAL A 40 6.33 14.19 -10.60
C VAL A 40 6.25 12.84 -9.88
N ASN A 41 7.31 12.02 -10.00
CA ASN A 41 7.36 10.73 -9.31
C ASN A 41 7.35 10.89 -7.78
N LYS A 42 8.12 11.85 -7.23
CA LYS A 42 8.10 12.14 -5.79
C LYS A 42 6.73 12.58 -5.32
N LEU A 43 6.08 13.49 -6.07
CA LEU A 43 4.73 13.94 -5.75
C LEU A 43 3.72 12.78 -5.81
N HIS A 44 3.84 11.89 -6.79
CA HIS A 44 3.01 10.70 -6.89
C HIS A 44 3.17 9.79 -5.67
N ILE A 45 4.40 9.44 -5.30
CA ILE A 45 4.70 8.64 -4.11
C ILE A 45 4.12 9.30 -2.85
N GLN A 46 4.37 10.61 -2.64
CA GLN A 46 3.83 11.33 -1.49
C GLN A 46 2.29 11.34 -1.45
N ALA A 47 1.65 11.41 -2.61
CA ALA A 47 0.21 11.41 -2.72
C ALA A 47 -0.42 10.02 -2.57
N THR A 48 0.31 8.93 -2.80
CA THR A 48 -0.24 7.57 -2.88
C THR A 48 0.21 6.64 -1.77
N THR A 49 1.34 6.92 -1.11
CA THR A 49 1.88 6.01 -0.09
C THR A 49 1.89 6.62 1.31
N ASP A 50 1.88 5.76 2.32
CA ASP A 50 2.20 6.12 3.70
C ASP A 50 3.71 6.32 3.84
N GLN A 51 4.11 7.48 4.37
CA GLN A 51 5.52 7.90 4.40
C GLN A 51 6.41 7.03 5.30
N LEU A 52 5.83 6.37 6.30
CA LEU A 52 6.56 5.51 7.22
C LEU A 52 6.72 4.09 6.65
N THR A 53 5.62 3.53 6.16
CA THR A 53 5.57 2.10 5.80
C THR A 53 5.81 1.82 4.32
N GLY A 54 5.63 2.82 3.45
CA GLY A 54 5.79 2.70 2.00
C GLY A 54 4.64 2.02 1.26
N ILE A 55 3.68 1.39 1.95
CA ILE A 55 2.45 0.83 1.35
C ILE A 55 1.46 1.94 1.01
N SER A 56 0.33 1.60 0.40
CA SER A 56 -0.69 2.60 0.06
C SER A 56 -1.16 3.36 1.29
N ASN A 57 -1.42 4.66 1.12
CA ASN A 57 -2.02 5.46 2.17
C ASN A 57 -3.54 5.27 2.23
N ARG A 58 -4.17 5.81 3.29
CA ARG A 58 -5.61 5.76 3.50
C ARG A 58 -6.41 6.11 2.26
N ARG A 59 -6.06 7.20 1.56
CA ARG A 59 -6.80 7.68 0.39
C ARG A 59 -6.84 6.62 -0.71
N VAL A 60 -5.71 6.05 -1.07
CA VAL A 60 -5.59 5.11 -2.17
C VAL A 60 -6.32 3.78 -1.89
N VAL A 61 -6.24 3.27 -0.66
CA VAL A 61 -6.95 2.02 -0.35
C VAL A 61 -8.48 2.21 -0.35
N PHE A 62 -8.98 3.40 0.06
CA PHE A 62 -10.40 3.71 -0.01
C PHE A 62 -10.87 3.95 -1.46
N GLU A 63 -10.08 4.63 -2.30
CA GLU A 63 -10.34 4.75 -3.74
C GLU A 63 -10.45 3.37 -4.38
N ARG A 64 -9.53 2.45 -4.06
CA ARG A 64 -9.57 1.07 -4.57
C ARG A 64 -10.80 0.30 -4.09
N LEU A 65 -11.24 0.52 -2.86
CA LEU A 65 -12.46 -0.10 -2.33
C LEU A 65 -13.70 0.35 -3.13
N GLU A 66 -13.84 1.65 -3.41
CA GLU A 66 -14.94 2.16 -4.24
C GLU A 66 -14.87 1.60 -5.67
N GLU A 67 -13.68 1.58 -6.29
CA GLU A 67 -13.46 0.95 -7.59
C GLU A 67 -13.87 -0.53 -7.59
N SER A 68 -13.65 -1.25 -6.48
CA SER A 68 -14.01 -2.67 -6.37
C SER A 68 -15.53 -2.87 -6.38
N PHE A 69 -16.31 -1.96 -5.80
CA PHE A 69 -17.76 -1.96 -5.94
C PHE A 69 -18.21 -1.70 -7.40
N ASP A 70 -17.58 -0.76 -8.09
CA ASP A 70 -17.87 -0.50 -9.51
C ASP A 70 -17.52 -1.72 -10.39
N MET A 71 -16.41 -2.37 -10.11
CA MET A 71 -15.98 -3.60 -10.80
C MET A 71 -16.96 -4.76 -10.55
N LEU A 72 -17.48 -4.89 -9.32
CA LEU A 72 -18.50 -5.87 -8.96
C LEU A 72 -19.81 -5.61 -9.71
N GLN A 73 -20.31 -4.35 -9.72
CA GLN A 73 -21.52 -3.97 -10.40
C GLN A 73 -21.43 -4.16 -11.93
N SER A 74 -20.27 -3.93 -12.52
CA SER A 74 -20.01 -4.15 -13.94
C SER A 74 -19.75 -5.61 -14.32
N GLY A 75 -19.67 -6.51 -13.33
CA GLY A 75 -19.38 -7.94 -13.54
C GLY A 75 -17.93 -8.24 -13.91
N GLN A 76 -16.99 -7.32 -13.69
CA GLN A 76 -15.57 -7.53 -13.94
C GLN A 76 -14.94 -8.43 -12.86
N ILE A 77 -15.45 -8.37 -11.63
CA ILE A 77 -15.11 -9.28 -10.55
C ILE A 77 -16.39 -9.95 -10.02
N LYS A 78 -16.25 -11.13 -9.41
CA LYS A 78 -17.41 -11.87 -8.86
C LYS A 78 -17.70 -11.45 -7.42
N ASP A 79 -16.67 -11.26 -6.63
CA ASP A 79 -16.75 -10.74 -5.28
C ASP A 79 -15.39 -10.23 -4.81
N PHE A 80 -15.38 -9.56 -3.65
CA PHE A 80 -14.17 -9.15 -2.95
C PHE A 80 -14.42 -9.11 -1.44
N SER A 81 -13.35 -9.10 -0.66
CA SER A 81 -13.42 -8.95 0.79
C SER A 81 -12.57 -7.77 1.25
N VAL A 82 -12.98 -7.14 2.33
CA VAL A 82 -12.14 -6.18 3.07
C VAL A 82 -11.63 -6.85 4.34
N VAL A 83 -10.36 -6.57 4.67
CA VAL A 83 -9.70 -7.07 5.87
C VAL A 83 -9.19 -5.87 6.66
N MET A 84 -9.84 -5.57 7.77
CA MET A 84 -9.40 -4.56 8.74
C MET A 84 -8.47 -5.22 9.74
N MET A 85 -7.28 -4.67 9.95
CA MET A 85 -6.26 -5.23 10.84
C MET A 85 -5.69 -4.17 11.77
N ASP A 86 -5.31 -4.59 12.98
CA ASP A 86 -4.72 -3.71 13.98
C ASP A 86 -3.67 -4.48 14.79
N ILE A 87 -2.54 -3.84 15.12
CA ILE A 87 -1.47 -4.45 15.88
C ILE A 87 -1.87 -4.55 17.35
N ASP A 88 -1.91 -5.76 17.88
CA ASP A 88 -2.27 -6.00 19.26
C ASP A 88 -1.27 -5.35 20.21
N HIS A 89 -1.81 -4.63 21.21
CA HIS A 89 -1.02 -4.00 22.25
C HIS A 89 0.05 -3.00 21.75
N PHE A 90 -0.16 -2.36 20.60
CA PHE A 90 0.81 -1.43 20.00
C PHE A 90 1.24 -0.30 20.96
N LYS A 91 0.31 0.19 21.79
CA LYS A 91 0.65 1.14 22.85
C LYS A 91 1.74 0.62 23.78
N ASN A 92 1.67 -0.66 24.18
CA ASN A 92 2.69 -1.25 25.06
C ASN A 92 4.07 -1.32 24.36
N VAL A 93 4.08 -1.54 23.05
CA VAL A 93 5.32 -1.48 22.25
C VAL A 93 5.92 -0.08 22.33
N ASN A 94 5.12 0.97 22.08
CA ASN A 94 5.58 2.35 22.18
C ASN A 94 6.04 2.72 23.60
N ASP A 95 5.31 2.29 24.62
CA ASP A 95 5.63 2.56 26.02
C ASP A 95 6.95 1.86 26.46
N THR A 96 7.28 0.70 25.83
CA THR A 96 8.46 -0.10 26.18
C THR A 96 9.69 0.28 25.37
N TYR A 97 9.53 0.49 24.05
CA TYR A 97 10.64 0.65 23.09
C TYR A 97 10.68 2.05 22.46
N GLY A 98 9.81 2.96 22.92
CA GLY A 98 9.67 4.29 22.33
C GLY A 98 8.99 4.28 20.97
N HIS A 99 8.71 5.48 20.44
CA HIS A 99 8.05 5.63 19.13
C HIS A 99 8.89 5.02 18.00
N SER A 100 10.22 5.10 18.06
CA SER A 100 11.08 4.51 17.03
C SER A 100 10.97 2.97 17.00
N GLY A 101 10.78 2.31 18.16
CA GLY A 101 10.49 0.89 18.24
C GLY A 101 9.11 0.55 17.65
N GLY A 102 8.11 1.39 17.90
CA GLY A 102 6.80 1.30 17.27
C GLY A 102 6.86 1.47 15.75
N ASP A 103 7.64 2.44 15.27
CA ASP A 103 7.86 2.65 13.83
C ASP A 103 8.49 1.41 13.17
N ALA A 104 9.48 0.79 13.81
CA ALA A 104 10.09 -0.45 13.31
C ALA A 104 9.07 -1.60 13.22
N VAL A 105 8.15 -1.70 14.20
CA VAL A 105 7.06 -2.67 14.17
C VAL A 105 6.09 -2.40 13.01
N LEU A 106 5.68 -1.15 12.81
CA LEU A 106 4.79 -0.75 11.70
C LEU A 106 5.41 -1.06 10.32
N ILE A 107 6.68 -0.73 10.14
CA ILE A 107 7.41 -1.00 8.89
C ILE A 107 7.49 -2.52 8.64
N THR A 108 7.82 -3.28 9.67
CA THR A 108 7.96 -4.74 9.53
C THR A 108 6.61 -5.39 9.24
N MET A 109 5.53 -4.99 9.93
CA MET A 109 4.18 -5.49 9.64
C MET A 109 3.75 -5.16 8.21
N ALA A 110 3.91 -3.92 7.79
CA ALA A 110 3.58 -3.50 6.43
C ALA A 110 4.29 -4.36 5.39
N LYS A 111 5.62 -4.56 5.55
CA LYS A 111 6.41 -5.39 4.65
C LYS A 111 5.95 -6.84 4.64
N THR A 112 5.67 -7.44 5.80
CA THR A 112 5.19 -8.82 5.92
C THR A 112 3.85 -9.01 5.20
N LEU A 113 2.93 -8.05 5.34
CA LEU A 113 1.63 -8.10 4.68
C LEU A 113 1.74 -7.86 3.18
N ASP A 114 2.58 -6.92 2.73
CA ASP A 114 2.78 -6.58 1.32
C ASP A 114 3.39 -7.74 0.50
N GLU A 115 4.20 -8.60 1.14
CA GLU A 115 4.72 -9.83 0.53
C GLU A 115 3.62 -10.88 0.23
N ILE A 116 2.47 -10.80 0.92
CA ILE A 116 1.35 -11.75 0.76
C ILE A 116 0.21 -11.12 -0.04
N ILE A 117 -0.10 -9.85 0.24
CA ILE A 117 -1.19 -9.09 -0.38
C ILE A 117 -0.65 -8.40 -1.64
N THR A 118 -0.57 -9.14 -2.73
CA THR A 118 -0.05 -8.68 -4.01
C THR A 118 -1.17 -8.36 -4.99
N GLU A 119 -0.88 -7.61 -6.06
CA GLU A 119 -1.86 -7.33 -7.13
C GLU A 119 -2.59 -8.60 -7.58
N PRO A 120 -3.91 -8.52 -7.83
CA PRO A 120 -4.75 -7.32 -7.93
C PRO A 120 -5.28 -6.76 -6.60
N ASN A 121 -4.88 -7.34 -5.47
CA ASN A 121 -5.24 -6.91 -4.13
C ASN A 121 -4.47 -5.64 -3.76
N ILE A 122 -4.94 -4.92 -2.74
CA ILE A 122 -4.25 -3.74 -2.22
C ILE A 122 -4.19 -3.77 -0.70
N LEU A 123 -3.07 -3.30 -0.17
CA LEU A 123 -2.85 -3.07 1.25
C LEU A 123 -2.59 -1.59 1.48
N GLY A 124 -3.21 -1.01 2.51
CA GLY A 124 -2.94 0.37 2.92
C GLY A 124 -2.95 0.55 4.44
N ARG A 125 -2.21 1.55 4.89
CA ARG A 125 -2.26 2.01 6.28
C ARG A 125 -3.27 3.14 6.39
N ILE A 126 -4.28 2.97 7.25
CA ILE A 126 -5.41 3.90 7.36
C ILE A 126 -5.33 4.83 8.57
N GLY A 127 -4.48 4.51 9.55
CA GLY A 127 -4.25 5.33 10.75
C GLY A 127 -3.32 4.61 11.70
N GLY A 128 -2.71 5.27 12.66
CA GLY A 128 -1.94 4.71 13.77
C GLY A 128 -1.32 3.33 13.51
N GLU A 129 -1.91 2.32 14.12
CA GLU A 129 -1.58 0.89 13.99
C GLU A 129 -2.55 0.10 13.09
N GLU A 130 -3.44 0.80 12.36
CA GLU A 130 -4.53 0.19 11.58
C GLU A 130 -4.16 0.04 10.10
N PHE A 131 -4.42 -1.13 9.57
CA PHE A 131 -4.21 -1.52 8.17
C PHE A 131 -5.54 -1.99 7.57
N LEU A 132 -5.74 -1.69 6.29
CA LEU A 132 -6.88 -2.14 5.51
C LEU A 132 -6.39 -2.81 4.23
N ALA A 133 -6.91 -4.00 3.94
CA ALA A 133 -6.70 -4.65 2.66
C ALA A 133 -8.03 -4.83 1.92
N VAL A 134 -7.99 -4.70 0.59
CA VAL A 134 -9.07 -5.09 -0.32
C VAL A 134 -8.57 -6.28 -1.12
N ILE A 135 -9.23 -7.41 -0.96
CA ILE A 135 -8.87 -8.70 -1.56
C ILE A 135 -9.90 -9.05 -2.61
N ILE A 136 -9.50 -9.09 -3.87
CA ILE A 136 -10.34 -9.58 -4.97
C ILE A 136 -10.36 -11.10 -4.87
N ASN A 137 -11.53 -11.67 -4.56
CA ASN A 137 -11.65 -13.10 -4.31
C ASN A 137 -11.58 -13.89 -5.63
N GLU A 138 -10.65 -14.80 -5.72
CA GLU A 138 -10.59 -15.78 -6.81
C GLU A 138 -11.63 -16.88 -6.59
N GLU A 139 -12.05 -17.54 -7.67
CA GLU A 139 -13.04 -18.62 -7.59
C GLU A 139 -12.51 -19.78 -6.73
N GLY A 140 -13.22 -20.07 -5.63
CA GLY A 140 -12.84 -21.11 -4.68
C GLY A 140 -11.81 -20.67 -3.65
N GLN A 141 -11.48 -19.38 -3.55
CA GLN A 141 -10.59 -18.87 -2.52
C GLN A 141 -11.23 -19.03 -1.13
N ASP A 142 -10.51 -19.68 -0.24
CA ASP A 142 -10.86 -19.79 1.17
C ASP A 142 -10.28 -18.60 1.95
N MET A 143 -11.14 -17.62 2.29
CA MET A 143 -10.74 -16.44 3.06
C MET A 143 -10.27 -16.79 4.47
N SER A 144 -10.77 -17.88 5.08
CA SER A 144 -10.28 -18.33 6.39
C SER A 144 -8.83 -18.77 6.28
N ALA A 145 -8.50 -19.62 5.32
CA ALA A 145 -7.13 -20.05 5.06
C ALA A 145 -6.21 -18.89 4.66
N TYR A 146 -6.75 -17.88 3.94
CA TYR A 146 -6.00 -16.67 3.60
C TYR A 146 -5.66 -15.84 4.85
N CYS A 147 -6.62 -15.67 5.75
CA CYS A 147 -6.42 -14.98 7.03
C CYS A 147 -5.45 -15.73 7.95
N ASP A 148 -5.53 -17.07 8.01
CA ASP A 148 -4.59 -17.90 8.75
C ASP A 148 -3.15 -17.69 8.26
N LYS A 149 -2.95 -17.61 6.94
CA LYS A 149 -1.64 -17.30 6.33
C LYS A 149 -1.13 -15.93 6.74
N LEU A 150 -1.99 -14.90 6.73
CA LEU A 150 -1.61 -13.56 7.18
C LEU A 150 -1.20 -13.58 8.67
N GLN A 151 -1.99 -14.23 9.49
CA GLN A 151 -1.74 -14.34 10.93
C GLN A 151 -0.43 -15.09 11.22
N GLU A 152 -0.20 -16.23 10.57
CA GLU A 152 1.02 -17.01 10.73
C GLU A 152 2.25 -16.19 10.32
N ALA A 153 2.19 -15.45 9.22
CA ALA A 153 3.28 -14.59 8.76
C ALA A 153 3.60 -13.48 9.78
N ILE A 154 2.58 -12.82 10.33
CA ILE A 154 2.76 -11.80 11.36
C ILE A 154 3.38 -12.39 12.62
N CYS A 155 2.82 -13.50 13.14
CA CYS A 155 3.27 -14.13 14.39
C CYS A 155 4.67 -14.75 14.28
N SER A 156 5.04 -15.30 13.12
CA SER A 156 6.36 -15.91 12.89
C SER A 156 7.45 -14.87 12.73
N ASN A 157 7.09 -13.67 12.32
CA ASN A 157 8.05 -12.59 12.12
C ASN A 157 8.56 -12.05 13.47
N THR A 158 9.80 -11.61 13.48
CA THR A 158 10.44 -10.98 14.65
C THR A 158 10.99 -9.65 14.22
N VAL A 159 10.53 -8.59 14.83
CA VAL A 159 11.03 -7.24 14.57
C VAL A 159 12.35 -7.05 15.32
N GLU A 160 13.41 -6.83 14.58
CA GLU A 160 14.73 -6.48 15.16
C GLU A 160 14.79 -4.96 15.33
N TYR A 161 14.95 -4.52 16.57
CA TYR A 161 15.11 -3.11 16.90
C TYR A 161 16.18 -2.95 17.98
N GLU A 162 17.31 -2.31 17.62
CA GLU A 162 18.51 -2.22 18.47
C GLU A 162 18.97 -3.62 18.93
N GLU A 163 19.04 -3.85 20.24
CA GLU A 163 19.39 -5.16 20.81
C GLU A 163 18.14 -6.03 21.13
N HIS A 164 16.93 -5.53 20.79
CA HIS A 164 15.65 -6.16 21.13
C HIS A 164 15.07 -6.96 19.96
N LYS A 165 14.41 -8.06 20.31
CA LYS A 165 13.59 -8.87 19.41
C LYS A 165 12.13 -8.74 19.84
N ILE A 166 11.36 -7.94 19.10
CA ILE A 166 9.97 -7.65 19.41
C ILE A 166 9.09 -8.64 18.62
N LYS A 167 8.24 -9.36 19.34
CA LYS A 167 7.18 -10.18 18.73
C LYS A 167 5.85 -9.45 18.86
N ILE A 168 5.10 -9.47 17.78
CA ILE A 168 3.78 -8.86 17.71
C ILE A 168 2.75 -9.89 17.28
N THR A 169 1.51 -9.61 17.61
CA THR A 169 0.32 -10.24 17.04
C THR A 169 -0.58 -9.19 16.45
N SER A 170 -1.52 -9.60 15.65
CA SER A 170 -2.53 -8.71 15.07
C SER A 170 -3.91 -9.35 15.22
N SER A 171 -4.91 -8.51 15.43
CA SER A 171 -6.31 -8.87 15.32
C SER A 171 -6.87 -8.34 14.01
N GLY A 172 -7.81 -9.03 13.42
CA GLY A 172 -8.47 -8.61 12.18
C GLY A 172 -9.96 -8.92 12.15
N GLY A 173 -10.67 -8.14 11.36
CA GLY A 173 -12.05 -8.38 10.98
C GLY A 173 -12.19 -8.38 9.48
N VAL A 174 -12.94 -9.34 8.96
CA VAL A 174 -13.13 -9.54 7.52
C VAL A 174 -14.60 -9.35 7.19
N ALA A 175 -14.90 -8.62 6.11
CA ALA A 175 -16.26 -8.52 5.58
C ALA A 175 -16.26 -8.74 4.06
N ASN A 176 -17.22 -9.52 3.57
CA ASN A 176 -17.37 -9.83 2.16
C ASN A 176 -18.32 -8.84 1.46
N SER A 177 -18.07 -8.53 0.21
CA SER A 177 -18.88 -7.60 -0.60
C SER A 177 -20.35 -7.99 -0.69
N ALA A 178 -20.69 -9.27 -0.55
CA ALA A 178 -22.06 -9.74 -0.51
C ALA A 178 -22.85 -9.27 0.72
N GLU A 179 -22.15 -8.75 1.74
CA GLU A 179 -22.76 -8.32 3.00
C GLU A 179 -23.21 -6.86 3.01
N SER A 180 -22.78 -6.05 2.03
CA SER A 180 -23.10 -4.63 1.96
C SER A 180 -23.09 -4.11 0.53
N GLU A 181 -23.92 -3.13 0.26
CA GLU A 181 -23.99 -2.47 -1.06
C GLU A 181 -23.08 -1.23 -1.16
N ASN A 182 -22.39 -0.86 -0.09
CA ASN A 182 -21.51 0.31 -0.08
C ASN A 182 -20.27 0.13 0.81
N ALA A 183 -19.23 0.90 0.51
CA ALA A 183 -17.94 0.83 1.16
C ALA A 183 -18.00 1.15 2.66
N SER A 184 -18.80 2.14 3.05
CA SER A 184 -18.88 2.58 4.45
C SER A 184 -19.42 1.48 5.36
N ASP A 185 -20.54 0.84 4.97
CA ASP A 185 -21.15 -0.23 5.75
C ASP A 185 -20.28 -1.49 5.76
N LEU A 186 -19.58 -1.78 4.65
CA LEU A 186 -18.65 -2.91 4.57
C LEU A 186 -17.47 -2.74 5.54
N ILE A 187 -16.90 -1.54 5.59
CA ILE A 187 -15.84 -1.20 6.54
C ILE A 187 -16.35 -1.29 7.97
N ASN A 188 -17.53 -0.78 8.27
CA ASN A 188 -18.11 -0.84 9.62
C ASN A 188 -18.25 -2.30 10.08
N LYS A 189 -18.69 -3.21 9.22
CA LYS A 189 -18.76 -4.65 9.56
C LYS A 189 -17.38 -5.25 9.86
N ALA A 190 -16.38 -4.92 9.03
CA ALA A 190 -15.02 -5.38 9.29
C ALA A 190 -14.46 -4.82 10.60
N ASP A 191 -14.77 -3.55 10.95
CA ASP A 191 -14.36 -2.93 12.20
C ASP A 191 -15.06 -3.56 13.43
N GLU A 192 -16.37 -3.86 13.33
CA GLU A 192 -17.09 -4.60 14.37
C GLU A 192 -16.45 -5.96 14.66
N ARG A 193 -16.09 -6.71 13.61
CA ARG A 193 -15.41 -8.00 13.73
C ARG A 193 -13.98 -7.87 14.28
N LEU A 194 -13.25 -6.83 13.91
CA LEU A 194 -11.94 -6.51 14.51
C LEU A 194 -12.09 -6.25 16.01
N TYR A 195 -13.11 -5.50 16.40
CA TYR A 195 -13.40 -5.25 17.81
C TYR A 195 -13.73 -6.55 18.57
N ASP A 196 -14.50 -7.44 17.95
CA ASP A 196 -14.81 -8.74 18.53
C ASP A 196 -13.58 -9.67 18.61
N ALA A 197 -12.69 -9.63 17.63
CA ALA A 197 -11.40 -10.31 17.68
C ALA A 197 -10.57 -9.84 18.90
N LYS A 198 -10.51 -8.51 19.11
CA LYS A 198 -9.82 -7.93 20.26
C LYS A 198 -10.45 -8.36 21.60
N LYS A 199 -11.79 -8.44 21.69
CA LYS A 199 -12.49 -8.93 22.90
C LYS A 199 -12.32 -10.42 23.12
N ALA A 200 -12.30 -11.21 22.07
CA ALA A 200 -12.16 -12.68 22.12
C ALA A 200 -10.73 -13.16 22.43
N GLY A 201 -9.83 -12.25 22.88
CA GLY A 201 -8.48 -12.58 23.31
C GLY A 201 -7.40 -12.22 22.33
N ARG A 202 -7.71 -11.46 21.26
CA ARG A 202 -6.75 -10.99 20.24
C ARG A 202 -6.12 -12.12 19.42
N ASN A 203 -5.09 -11.76 18.61
CA ASN A 203 -4.30 -12.68 17.80
C ASN A 203 -5.17 -13.61 16.98
N LYS A 204 -6.14 -13.06 16.25
CA LYS A 204 -7.07 -13.81 15.39
C LYS A 204 -7.79 -12.88 14.41
N PHE A 205 -8.32 -13.51 13.36
CA PHE A 205 -9.23 -12.87 12.42
C PHE A 205 -10.65 -13.42 12.62
N ILE A 206 -11.66 -12.55 12.52
CA ILE A 206 -13.10 -12.94 12.59
C ILE A 206 -13.71 -12.62 11.23
N LEU A 207 -14.41 -13.59 10.67
CA LEU A 207 -15.06 -13.53 9.35
C LEU A 207 -16.60 -13.49 9.45
N ASP A 208 -17.18 -13.92 10.57
CA ASP A 208 -18.65 -14.03 10.81
C ASP A 208 -19.05 -13.34 12.12
#